data_1a8c23e0329e5914a0c3fea5fb927122
#
_entry.id   1a8c23e0329e5914a0c3fea5fb927122
#
_cell.length_a   1.000
_cell.length_b   1.000
_cell.length_c   1.000
_cell.angle_alpha   90.00
_cell.angle_beta   90.00
_cell.angle_gamma   90.00
#
_symmetry.space_group_name_H-M   'P 1'
#
loop_
_entity.id
_entity.type
_entity.pdbx_description
1 polymer ?
#
loop_
_entity_poly.entity_id
_entity_poly.type
_entity_poly.pdbx_seq_one_letter_code
_entity_poly.pdbx_strand_id
1 'polypeptide(L)'
;MKLVTQDYGCGTSSSILDYGISDVVIVSENDYEHVFDVEDDLLFIGHDFLFFLWDNEDKLKRWHSRKGKWEHWVWCFERIDAIVPAWQQKSHISLGIAKTFCSRILACDEDDCDKYGFDWLPQWASRNFYDRRLVIPTRNEMLFSGQAGKPEYKTRTDLLNDIASDLEICIDLRISNISRDLGWEAYLDNLLSHARVLNPIGILKGLNTRAYESIYSGRLLLQQTVGRYKRHEKLLEGCDCVVFFENFSQLKDKVLTSRNYVVGPGVFTGHSLHDRMKFIGAWK
;
A
#
# COMPACT_ATOMS: atom_id res chain seq x y z
N MET A 1 1.97 -0.94 22.03
CA MET A 1 1.33 -0.04 21.02
C MET A 1 0.35 -0.87 20.22
N LYS A 2 -0.90 -0.47 20.18
CA LYS A 2 -1.96 -1.14 19.40
C LYS A 2 -2.08 -0.53 18.02
N LEU A 3 -2.43 -1.33 17.02
CA LEU A 3 -2.68 -0.86 15.67
C LEU A 3 -4.15 -0.42 15.55
N VAL A 4 -4.40 0.73 14.96
CA VAL A 4 -5.74 1.21 14.62
C VAL A 4 -5.83 1.26 13.11
N THR A 5 -6.79 0.56 12.52
CA THR A 5 -7.00 0.53 11.08
C THR A 5 -8.47 0.67 10.74
N GLN A 6 -8.76 1.33 9.63
CA GLN A 6 -10.11 1.42 9.11
C GLN A 6 -10.48 0.09 8.42
N ASP A 7 -11.72 -0.36 8.64
CA ASP A 7 -12.25 -1.49 7.90
C ASP A 7 -12.61 -1.06 6.47
N TYR A 8 -11.74 -1.40 5.55
CA TYR A 8 -11.96 -1.19 4.12
C TYR A 8 -12.58 -2.42 3.42
N GLY A 9 -12.95 -3.46 4.19
CA GLY A 9 -13.53 -4.70 3.65
C GLY A 9 -12.57 -5.57 2.83
N CYS A 10 -11.39 -5.07 2.50
CA CYS A 10 -10.30 -5.80 1.85
C CYS A 10 -9.00 -5.01 1.97
N GLY A 11 -7.87 -5.64 1.77
CA GLY A 11 -6.57 -4.97 1.72
C GLY A 11 -5.95 -4.75 3.09
N THR A 12 -5.90 -3.52 3.60
CA THR A 12 -5.08 -3.19 4.77
C THR A 12 -5.50 -3.92 6.05
N SER A 13 -6.78 -3.89 6.42
CA SER A 13 -7.27 -4.58 7.63
C SER A 13 -7.09 -6.10 7.51
N SER A 14 -7.48 -6.69 6.37
CA SER A 14 -7.30 -8.12 6.13
C SER A 14 -5.83 -8.53 6.20
N SER A 15 -4.93 -7.74 5.61
CA SER A 15 -3.49 -8.04 5.62
C SER A 15 -2.86 -7.95 7.02
N ILE A 16 -3.40 -7.12 7.92
CA ILE A 16 -2.98 -7.06 9.32
C ILE A 16 -3.44 -8.31 10.06
N LEU A 17 -4.71 -8.69 9.90
CA LEU A 17 -5.29 -9.86 10.56
C LEU A 17 -4.59 -11.17 10.13
N ASP A 18 -4.13 -11.26 8.90
CA ASP A 18 -3.38 -12.40 8.39
C ASP A 18 -2.06 -12.66 9.15
N TYR A 19 -1.53 -11.68 9.85
CA TYR A 19 -0.38 -11.85 10.73
C TYR A 19 -0.72 -12.41 12.12
N GLY A 20 -2.01 -12.63 12.42
CA GLY A 20 -2.45 -13.11 13.72
C GLY A 20 -2.23 -12.09 14.84
N ILE A 21 -2.21 -10.80 14.52
CA ILE A 21 -2.02 -9.72 15.49
C ILE A 21 -3.35 -9.53 16.22
N SER A 22 -3.35 -9.78 17.52
CA SER A 22 -4.52 -9.62 18.40
C SER A 22 -4.77 -8.16 18.83
N ASP A 23 -3.72 -7.34 18.83
CA ASP A 23 -3.76 -5.96 19.31
C ASP A 23 -4.12 -4.98 18.20
N VAL A 24 -5.21 -5.27 17.49
CA VAL A 24 -5.74 -4.44 16.40
C VAL A 24 -7.11 -3.90 16.79
N VAL A 25 -7.29 -2.59 16.61
CA VAL A 25 -8.57 -1.90 16.73
C VAL A 25 -9.06 -1.61 15.32
N ILE A 26 -10.13 -2.24 14.90
CA ILE A 26 -10.74 -2.00 13.59
C ILE A 26 -11.86 -1.00 13.77
N VAL A 27 -11.86 0.06 12.95
CA VAL A 27 -12.81 1.15 13.04
C VAL A 27 -13.55 1.35 11.71
N SER A 28 -14.78 1.80 11.79
CA SER A 28 -15.54 2.28 10.64
C SER A 28 -15.88 3.76 10.79
N GLU A 29 -16.37 4.39 9.73
CA GLU A 29 -16.80 5.80 9.76
C GLU A 29 -17.89 6.05 10.82
N ASN A 30 -18.69 5.05 11.10
CA ASN A 30 -19.83 5.15 12.03
C ASN A 30 -19.51 4.63 13.43
N ASP A 31 -18.39 3.94 13.61
CA ASP A 31 -18.02 3.29 14.87
C ASP A 31 -16.51 3.37 15.11
N TYR A 32 -16.06 4.54 15.52
CA TYR A 32 -14.64 4.77 15.87
C TYR A 32 -14.48 5.29 17.31
N GLU A 33 -15.56 5.49 18.03
CA GLU A 33 -15.51 6.09 19.38
C GLU A 33 -14.82 5.19 20.39
N HIS A 34 -14.87 3.89 20.21
CA HIS A 34 -14.20 2.93 21.08
C HIS A 34 -12.65 3.07 21.08
N VAL A 35 -12.06 3.76 20.09
CA VAL A 35 -10.63 4.08 20.09
C VAL A 35 -10.26 4.97 21.29
N PHE A 36 -11.18 5.81 21.74
CA PHE A 36 -10.93 6.69 22.89
C PHE A 36 -10.82 5.94 24.23
N ASP A 37 -11.38 4.73 24.29
CA ASP A 37 -11.42 3.90 25.50
C ASP A 37 -10.22 2.93 25.56
N VAL A 38 -9.39 2.90 24.53
CA VAL A 38 -8.18 2.07 24.49
C VAL A 38 -7.11 2.67 25.41
N GLU A 39 -6.74 1.98 26.46
CA GLU A 39 -5.67 2.38 27.39
C GLU A 39 -4.31 1.84 26.94
N ASP A 40 -3.78 2.39 25.84
CA ASP A 40 -2.48 2.02 25.26
C ASP A 40 -1.99 3.10 24.29
N ASP A 41 -0.72 3.01 23.91
CA ASP A 41 -0.15 3.72 22.79
C ASP A 41 -0.79 3.24 21.47
N LEU A 42 -1.04 4.15 20.53
CA LEU A 42 -1.73 3.83 19.28
C LEU A 42 -0.89 4.17 18.05
N LEU A 43 -0.87 3.26 17.08
CA LEU A 43 -0.40 3.52 15.72
C LEU A 43 -1.60 3.49 14.76
N PHE A 44 -1.95 4.64 14.22
CA PHE A 44 -2.99 4.78 13.20
C PHE A 44 -2.43 4.39 11.83
N ILE A 45 -3.03 3.41 11.21
CA ILE A 45 -2.71 2.97 9.86
C ILE A 45 -3.67 3.63 8.89
N GLY A 46 -3.16 4.63 8.16
CA GLY A 46 -3.94 5.56 7.38
C GLY A 46 -4.23 6.86 8.13
N HIS A 47 -3.87 8.00 7.52
CA HIS A 47 -4.11 9.32 8.14
C HIS A 47 -5.56 9.80 7.98
N ASP A 48 -6.29 9.25 7.02
CA ASP A 48 -7.68 9.60 6.73
C ASP A 48 -8.62 9.43 7.91
N PHE A 49 -8.29 8.47 8.78
CA PHE A 49 -9.04 8.25 10.02
C PHE A 49 -9.15 9.52 10.88
N LEU A 50 -8.09 10.31 10.94
CA LEU A 50 -8.05 11.51 11.78
C LEU A 50 -9.02 12.61 11.30
N PHE A 51 -9.47 12.52 10.05
CA PHE A 51 -10.50 13.42 9.53
C PHE A 51 -11.83 13.31 10.30
N PHE A 52 -12.20 12.14 10.79
CA PHE A 52 -13.42 11.95 11.57
C PHE A 52 -13.41 12.66 12.94
N LEU A 53 -12.25 13.13 13.36
CA LEU A 53 -12.11 13.91 14.59
C LEU A 53 -12.35 15.40 14.36
N TRP A 54 -12.37 15.88 13.10
CA TRP A 54 -12.32 17.27 12.75
C TRP A 54 -13.56 18.09 13.16
N ASP A 55 -14.73 17.52 12.98
CA ASP A 55 -16.00 18.26 13.10
C ASP A 55 -16.65 18.16 14.49
N ASN A 56 -15.97 17.59 15.47
CA ASN A 56 -16.54 17.34 16.78
C ASN A 56 -15.61 17.78 17.91
N GLU A 57 -15.97 18.91 18.55
CA GLU A 57 -15.17 19.51 19.64
C GLU A 57 -15.00 18.58 20.85
N ASP A 58 -16.03 17.79 21.18
CA ASP A 58 -15.98 16.87 22.33
C ASP A 58 -15.04 15.67 22.03
N LYS A 59 -15.01 15.21 20.80
CA LYS A 59 -14.04 14.20 20.35
C LYS A 59 -12.61 14.71 20.42
N LEU A 60 -12.38 15.93 19.96
CA LEU A 60 -11.09 16.60 20.08
C LEU A 60 -10.67 16.77 21.54
N LYS A 61 -11.59 17.12 22.45
CA LYS A 61 -11.31 17.20 23.90
C LYS A 61 -10.94 15.81 24.48
N ARG A 62 -11.70 14.78 24.15
CA ARG A 62 -11.38 13.38 24.55
C ARG A 62 -10.01 12.96 24.05
N TRP A 63 -9.69 13.33 22.81
CA TRP A 63 -8.37 13.07 22.22
C TRP A 63 -7.26 13.83 22.95
N HIS A 64 -7.48 15.10 23.29
CA HIS A 64 -6.55 15.90 24.09
C HIS A 64 -6.29 15.30 25.47
N SER A 65 -7.27 14.69 26.10
CA SER A 65 -7.09 14.06 27.41
C SER A 65 -6.16 12.85 27.38
N ARG A 66 -5.90 12.30 26.22
CA ARG A 66 -4.94 11.17 26.02
C ARG A 66 -3.51 11.66 25.85
N LYS A 67 -3.32 12.92 25.40
CA LYS A 67 -2.01 13.51 25.14
C LYS A 67 -1.19 13.58 26.43
N GLY A 68 0.03 13.04 26.38
CA GLY A 68 0.94 12.97 27.54
C GLY A 68 0.72 11.77 28.46
N LYS A 69 -0.39 11.04 28.30
CA LYS A 69 -0.63 9.76 28.96
C LYS A 69 -0.23 8.57 28.06
N TRP A 70 -0.50 8.71 26.76
CA TRP A 70 -0.24 7.70 25.74
C TRP A 70 0.47 8.31 24.54
N GLU A 71 1.36 7.55 23.90
CA GLU A 71 1.96 7.94 22.64
C GLU A 71 1.03 7.58 21.47
N HIS A 72 0.96 8.47 20.48
CA HIS A 72 0.20 8.26 19.29
C HIS A 72 1.07 8.51 18.07
N TRP A 73 1.09 7.54 17.18
CA TRP A 73 1.77 7.62 15.90
C TRP A 73 0.76 7.47 14.77
N VAL A 74 1.07 8.02 13.60
CA VAL A 74 0.30 7.82 12.38
C VAL A 74 1.19 7.41 11.24
N TRP A 75 0.72 6.45 10.45
CA TRP A 75 1.39 5.97 9.26
C TRP A 75 0.54 6.30 8.04
N CYS A 76 0.95 7.33 7.29
CA CYS A 76 0.27 7.83 6.10
C CYS A 76 0.51 6.88 4.91
N PHE A 77 -0.56 6.28 4.41
CA PHE A 77 -0.53 5.37 3.26
C PHE A 77 -0.81 6.08 1.96
N GLU A 78 -1.66 7.09 1.99
CA GLU A 78 -2.01 7.89 0.84
C GLU A 78 -1.12 9.14 0.78
N ARG A 79 -0.90 9.63 -0.44
CA ARG A 79 -0.16 10.86 -0.65
C ARG A 79 -0.94 12.05 -0.10
N ILE A 80 -0.27 12.90 0.69
CA ILE A 80 -0.88 14.08 1.31
C ILE A 80 -1.23 15.13 0.27
N ASP A 81 -0.32 15.36 -0.68
CA ASP A 81 -0.57 16.26 -1.81
C ASP A 81 -1.23 15.52 -2.98
N ALA A 82 -2.37 14.90 -2.72
CA ALA A 82 -3.14 14.24 -3.75
C ALA A 82 -3.55 15.20 -4.87
N ILE A 83 -3.61 14.70 -6.10
CA ILE A 83 -4.00 15.47 -7.29
C ILE A 83 -5.48 15.89 -7.22
N VAL A 84 -6.31 15.12 -6.52
CA VAL A 84 -7.74 15.38 -6.35
C VAL A 84 -7.94 16.40 -5.22
N PRO A 85 -8.48 17.62 -5.50
CA PRO A 85 -8.55 18.69 -4.50
C PRO A 85 -9.30 18.32 -3.22
N ALA A 86 -10.40 17.57 -3.32
CA ALA A 86 -11.17 17.14 -2.15
C ALA A 86 -10.37 16.18 -1.25
N TRP A 87 -9.60 15.26 -1.85
CA TRP A 87 -8.74 14.37 -1.09
C TRP A 87 -7.56 15.11 -0.48
N GLN A 88 -6.98 16.04 -1.23
CA GLN A 88 -5.91 16.90 -0.72
C GLN A 88 -6.37 17.69 0.50
N GLN A 89 -7.55 18.32 0.44
CA GLN A 89 -8.11 19.04 1.57
C GLN A 89 -8.31 18.13 2.79
N LYS A 90 -8.92 16.96 2.60
CA LYS A 90 -9.10 15.96 3.66
C LYS A 90 -7.77 15.55 4.28
N SER A 91 -6.77 15.25 3.45
CA SER A 91 -5.43 14.85 3.90
C SER A 91 -4.74 15.97 4.68
N HIS A 92 -4.84 17.22 4.25
CA HIS A 92 -4.25 18.37 4.99
C HIS A 92 -4.92 18.62 6.33
N ILE A 93 -6.24 18.46 6.43
CA ILE A 93 -6.96 18.53 7.71
C ILE A 93 -6.48 17.43 8.64
N SER A 94 -6.45 16.17 8.16
CA SER A 94 -5.97 15.02 8.92
C SER A 94 -4.53 15.19 9.38
N LEU A 95 -3.67 15.74 8.52
CA LEU A 95 -2.29 16.06 8.87
C LEU A 95 -2.17 17.12 9.94
N GLY A 96 -3.03 18.16 9.90
CA GLY A 96 -3.10 19.19 10.95
C GLY A 96 -3.43 18.57 12.31
N ILE A 97 -4.39 17.65 12.35
CA ILE A 97 -4.73 16.88 13.54
C ILE A 97 -3.55 16.00 13.98
N ALA A 98 -2.95 15.25 13.03
CA ALA A 98 -1.79 14.41 13.34
C ALA A 98 -0.64 15.18 13.99
N LYS A 99 -0.28 16.33 13.46
CA LYS A 99 0.77 17.20 14.01
C LYS A 99 0.48 17.72 15.42
N THR A 100 -0.79 17.80 15.79
CA THR A 100 -1.21 18.27 17.13
C THR A 100 -1.16 17.13 18.14
N PHE A 101 -1.50 15.91 17.74
CA PHE A 101 -1.74 14.79 18.64
C PHE A 101 -0.72 13.66 18.58
N CYS A 102 -0.11 13.43 17.40
CA CYS A 102 0.84 12.36 17.23
C CYS A 102 2.26 12.84 17.52
N SER A 103 2.99 12.04 18.27
CA SER A 103 4.41 12.27 18.56
C SER A 103 5.29 11.89 17.36
N ARG A 104 4.77 11.05 16.44
CA ARG A 104 5.48 10.60 15.25
C ARG A 104 4.56 10.45 14.06
N ILE A 105 5.04 10.92 12.90
CA ILE A 105 4.35 10.78 11.62
C ILE A 105 5.26 10.01 10.66
N LEU A 106 4.73 8.93 10.10
CA LEU A 106 5.39 8.06 9.14
C LEU A 106 4.67 8.19 7.80
N ALA A 107 5.37 8.07 6.69
CA ALA A 107 4.73 8.08 5.37
C ALA A 107 5.35 7.05 4.42
N CYS A 108 4.54 6.51 3.53
CA CYS A 108 4.99 5.62 2.48
C CYS A 108 5.56 6.38 1.29
N ASP A 109 5.02 7.56 1.00
CA ASP A 109 5.43 8.38 -0.14
C ASP A 109 6.74 9.13 0.17
N GLU A 110 7.74 9.00 -0.71
CA GLU A 110 9.04 9.63 -0.51
C GLU A 110 8.98 11.15 -0.65
N ASP A 111 8.13 11.66 -1.57
CA ASP A 111 7.94 13.10 -1.75
C ASP A 111 7.34 13.74 -0.48
N ASP A 112 6.39 13.04 0.17
CA ASP A 112 5.81 13.52 1.44
C ASP A 112 6.83 13.51 2.57
N CYS A 113 7.67 12.47 2.65
CA CYS A 113 8.76 12.43 3.62
C CYS A 113 9.73 13.59 3.44
N ASP A 114 10.16 13.85 2.22
CA ASP A 114 11.11 14.93 1.92
C ASP A 114 10.48 16.31 2.12
N LYS A 115 9.21 16.49 1.75
CA LYS A 115 8.51 17.78 1.88
C LYS A 115 8.15 18.14 3.33
N TYR A 116 7.70 17.16 4.10
CA TYR A 116 7.13 17.39 5.44
C TYR A 116 8.07 16.96 6.58
N GLY A 117 9.20 16.33 6.26
CA GLY A 117 10.15 15.84 7.26
C GLY A 117 9.65 14.60 8.01
N PHE A 118 8.85 13.74 7.36
CA PHE A 118 8.35 12.52 7.98
C PHE A 118 9.35 11.37 7.88
N ASP A 119 9.26 10.46 8.83
CA ASP A 119 9.99 9.20 8.73
C ASP A 119 9.40 8.35 7.61
N TRP A 120 10.27 7.83 6.75
CA TRP A 120 9.85 6.95 5.69
C TRP A 120 9.61 5.54 6.20
N LEU A 121 8.43 5.00 5.94
CA LEU A 121 8.09 3.61 6.23
C LEU A 121 7.28 3.03 5.06
N PRO A 122 7.86 2.09 4.29
CA PRO A 122 7.17 1.48 3.15
C PRO A 122 6.05 0.54 3.62
N GLN A 123 5.06 0.34 2.78
CA GLN A 123 3.96 -0.61 3.00
C GLN A 123 4.50 -2.05 3.14
N TRP A 124 3.62 -2.98 3.40
CA TRP A 124 3.86 -4.42 3.49
C TRP A 124 2.84 -5.18 2.64
N ALA A 125 2.99 -6.51 2.55
CA ALA A 125 1.97 -7.40 2.00
C ALA A 125 1.37 -8.31 3.08
N SER A 126 0.19 -8.86 2.80
CA SER A 126 -0.37 -9.93 3.61
C SER A 126 0.55 -11.15 3.63
N ARG A 127 0.63 -11.79 4.78
CA ARG A 127 1.36 -13.03 4.96
C ARG A 127 0.85 -14.16 4.05
N ASN A 128 -0.43 -14.16 3.74
CA ASN A 128 -1.06 -15.15 2.86
C ASN A 128 -0.39 -15.25 1.48
N PHE A 129 0.15 -14.15 0.95
CA PHE A 129 0.90 -14.21 -0.32
C PHE A 129 2.18 -15.02 -0.20
N TYR A 130 2.88 -14.93 0.92
CA TYR A 130 4.07 -15.74 1.17
C TYR A 130 3.73 -17.19 1.48
N ASP A 131 2.73 -17.44 2.32
CA ASP A 131 2.33 -18.80 2.71
C ASP A 131 1.82 -19.60 1.51
N ARG A 132 1.16 -18.94 0.55
CA ARG A 132 0.63 -19.52 -0.70
C ARG A 132 1.59 -19.38 -1.90
N ARG A 133 2.83 -18.93 -1.72
CA ARG A 133 3.79 -18.69 -2.81
C ARG A 133 4.09 -19.89 -3.71
N LEU A 134 3.92 -21.11 -3.20
CA LEU A 134 4.16 -22.36 -3.95
C LEU A 134 3.02 -22.69 -4.90
N VAL A 135 1.94 -21.93 -4.95
CA VAL A 135 0.89 -22.10 -5.96
C VAL A 135 1.49 -21.87 -7.34
N ILE A 136 1.40 -22.89 -8.19
CA ILE A 136 1.93 -22.83 -9.56
C ILE A 136 1.02 -21.92 -10.38
N PRO A 137 1.55 -20.87 -11.02
CA PRO A 137 0.76 -20.02 -11.90
C PRO A 137 0.18 -20.82 -13.05
N THR A 138 -1.07 -20.59 -13.35
CA THR A 138 -1.77 -21.23 -14.47
C THR A 138 -1.89 -20.29 -15.68
N ARG A 139 -1.47 -19.02 -15.52
CA ARG A 139 -1.59 -17.97 -16.53
C ARG A 139 -0.22 -17.36 -16.86
N ASN A 140 0.05 -17.25 -18.13
CA ASN A 140 1.30 -16.67 -18.64
C ASN A 140 1.19 -15.19 -19.02
N GLU A 141 -0.05 -14.65 -19.09
CA GLU A 141 -0.25 -13.24 -19.30
C GLU A 141 0.25 -12.44 -18.09
N MET A 142 0.53 -11.17 -18.34
CA MET A 142 0.86 -10.22 -17.29
C MET A 142 -0.45 -9.75 -16.63
N LEU A 143 -0.52 -9.76 -15.31
CA LEU A 143 -1.68 -9.25 -14.58
C LEU A 143 -1.54 -7.75 -14.30
N PHE A 144 -2.56 -6.98 -14.61
CA PHE A 144 -2.83 -5.71 -13.92
C PHE A 144 -4.17 -5.81 -13.19
N SER A 145 -4.18 -5.52 -11.89
CA SER A 145 -5.40 -5.43 -11.09
C SER A 145 -5.41 -4.12 -10.31
N GLY A 146 -6.39 -3.24 -10.57
CA GLY A 146 -6.50 -1.96 -9.86
C GLY A 146 -7.25 -0.88 -10.62
N GLN A 147 -7.24 0.33 -10.09
CA GLN A 147 -7.97 1.46 -10.65
C GLN A 147 -7.26 2.07 -11.85
N ALA A 148 -8.03 2.41 -12.89
CA ALA A 148 -7.63 3.15 -14.08
C ALA A 148 -8.85 3.88 -14.67
N GLY A 149 -8.64 4.66 -15.74
CA GLY A 149 -9.73 5.33 -16.46
C GLY A 149 -10.21 6.65 -15.86
N LYS A 150 -9.75 7.04 -14.69
CA LYS A 150 -10.04 8.35 -14.07
C LYS A 150 -8.92 9.34 -14.34
N PRO A 151 -9.20 10.68 -14.32
CA PRO A 151 -8.19 11.71 -14.60
C PRO A 151 -6.93 11.59 -13.73
N GLU A 152 -7.09 11.27 -12.46
CA GLU A 152 -5.99 11.09 -11.50
C GLU A 152 -5.06 9.92 -11.82
N TYR A 153 -5.53 8.97 -12.64
CA TYR A 153 -4.77 7.81 -13.11
C TYR A 153 -4.35 7.93 -14.58
N LYS A 154 -4.33 9.13 -15.15
CA LYS A 154 -4.07 9.33 -16.58
C LYS A 154 -2.81 8.59 -17.07
N THR A 155 -1.68 8.79 -16.44
CA THR A 155 -0.40 8.15 -16.84
C THR A 155 -0.51 6.62 -16.86
N ARG A 156 -1.19 6.05 -15.86
CA ARG A 156 -1.45 4.61 -15.79
C ARG A 156 -2.36 4.17 -16.91
N THR A 157 -3.43 4.93 -17.14
CA THR A 157 -4.43 4.62 -18.19
C THR A 157 -3.79 4.65 -19.56
N ASP A 158 -2.98 5.66 -19.86
CA ASP A 158 -2.24 5.77 -21.12
C ASP A 158 -1.34 4.55 -21.34
N LEU A 159 -0.54 4.17 -20.33
CA LEU A 159 0.31 2.97 -20.41
C LEU A 159 -0.49 1.69 -20.63
N LEU A 160 -1.63 1.52 -19.95
CA LEU A 160 -2.47 0.34 -20.11
C LEU A 160 -3.12 0.28 -21.53
N ASN A 161 -3.46 1.41 -22.11
CA ASN A 161 -3.96 1.50 -23.47
C ASN A 161 -2.87 1.14 -24.49
N ASP A 162 -1.63 1.61 -24.29
CA ASP A 162 -0.50 1.25 -25.14
C ASP A 162 -0.26 -0.27 -25.12
N ILE A 163 -0.29 -0.88 -23.91
CA ILE A 163 -0.13 -2.33 -23.75
C ILE A 163 -1.29 -3.09 -24.42
N ALA A 164 -2.52 -2.67 -24.21
CA ALA A 164 -3.70 -3.35 -24.77
C ALA A 164 -3.75 -3.27 -26.31
N SER A 165 -3.07 -2.30 -26.88
CA SER A 165 -2.98 -2.12 -28.34
C SER A 165 -1.82 -2.89 -28.97
N ASP A 166 -0.91 -3.46 -28.18
CA ASP A 166 0.25 -4.20 -28.67
C ASP A 166 -0.07 -5.70 -28.80
N LEU A 167 0.13 -6.24 -30.00
CA LEU A 167 -0.18 -7.63 -30.32
C LEU A 167 0.81 -8.67 -29.76
N GLU A 168 1.97 -8.22 -29.29
CA GLU A 168 3.02 -9.10 -28.76
C GLU A 168 2.95 -9.29 -27.23
N ILE A 169 2.19 -8.42 -26.54
CA ILE A 169 2.04 -8.44 -25.08
C ILE A 169 0.65 -8.96 -24.71
N CYS A 170 0.61 -10.06 -23.97
CA CYS A 170 -0.63 -10.56 -23.38
C CYS A 170 -0.79 -10.04 -21.96
N ILE A 171 -1.91 -9.36 -21.70
CA ILE A 171 -2.23 -8.80 -20.39
C ILE A 171 -3.65 -9.18 -19.94
N ASP A 172 -3.80 -9.62 -18.70
CA ASP A 172 -5.09 -9.74 -18.01
C ASP A 172 -5.35 -8.41 -17.29
N LEU A 173 -6.29 -7.62 -17.83
CA LEU A 173 -6.66 -6.32 -17.27
C LEU A 173 -7.86 -6.46 -16.34
N ARG A 174 -7.64 -6.30 -15.05
CA ARG A 174 -8.67 -6.26 -14.01
C ARG A 174 -8.84 -4.82 -13.52
N ILE A 175 -9.49 -4.01 -14.33
CA ILE A 175 -9.76 -2.61 -14.00
C ILE A 175 -11.00 -2.55 -13.12
N SER A 176 -10.84 -2.06 -11.89
CA SER A 176 -11.92 -1.77 -10.97
C SER A 176 -11.92 -0.27 -10.69
N ASN A 177 -13.05 0.37 -10.95
CA ASN A 177 -13.27 1.78 -10.58
C ASN A 177 -13.79 1.92 -9.15
N ILE A 178 -14.16 0.79 -8.54
CA ILE A 178 -14.55 0.66 -7.15
C ILE A 178 -13.50 -0.26 -6.52
N SER A 179 -12.76 0.23 -5.54
CA SER A 179 -11.58 -0.42 -4.97
C SER A 179 -11.83 -1.80 -4.31
N ARG A 180 -13.03 -2.40 -4.46
CA ARG A 180 -13.46 -3.54 -3.66
C ARG A 180 -14.35 -4.55 -4.40
N ASP A 181 -14.41 -4.50 -5.72
CA ASP A 181 -15.30 -5.38 -6.50
C ASP A 181 -14.92 -6.86 -6.42
N LEU A 182 -13.65 -7.14 -6.15
CA LEU A 182 -13.18 -8.49 -5.88
C LEU A 182 -13.03 -8.66 -4.37
N GLY A 183 -13.68 -9.65 -3.79
CA GLY A 183 -13.40 -10.06 -2.41
C GLY A 183 -11.90 -10.39 -2.24
N TRP A 184 -11.41 -10.33 -1.00
CA TRP A 184 -9.99 -10.52 -0.68
C TRP A 184 -9.41 -11.83 -1.23
N GLU A 185 -10.13 -12.95 -1.04
CA GLU A 185 -9.70 -14.27 -1.53
C GLU A 185 -9.60 -14.32 -3.06
N ALA A 186 -10.58 -13.74 -3.76
CA ALA A 186 -10.58 -13.69 -5.21
C ALA A 186 -9.42 -12.84 -5.75
N TYR A 187 -9.06 -11.76 -5.07
CA TYR A 187 -7.89 -10.95 -5.41
C TYR A 187 -6.59 -11.74 -5.21
N LEU A 188 -6.47 -12.41 -4.06
CA LEU A 188 -5.32 -13.25 -3.72
C LEU A 188 -5.12 -14.37 -4.75
N ASP A 189 -6.19 -15.11 -5.06
CA ASP A 189 -6.16 -16.18 -6.06
C ASP A 189 -5.81 -15.67 -7.46
N ASN A 190 -6.36 -14.52 -7.83
CA ASN A 190 -6.08 -13.90 -9.12
C ASN A 190 -4.60 -13.52 -9.24
N LEU A 191 -4.01 -12.88 -8.23
CA LEU A 191 -2.59 -12.54 -8.26
C LEU A 191 -1.72 -13.80 -8.29
N LEU A 192 -2.02 -14.79 -7.46
CA LEU A 192 -1.25 -16.03 -7.40
C LEU A 192 -1.37 -16.89 -8.66
N SER A 193 -2.43 -16.74 -9.45
CA SER A 193 -2.58 -17.47 -10.72
C SER A 193 -1.67 -16.96 -11.84
N HIS A 194 -1.07 -15.78 -11.72
CA HIS A 194 -0.21 -15.18 -12.73
C HIS A 194 1.28 -15.27 -12.35
N ALA A 195 2.14 -15.50 -13.32
CA ALA A 195 3.60 -15.49 -13.10
C ALA A 195 4.17 -14.07 -13.05
N ARG A 196 3.50 -13.11 -13.68
CA ARG A 196 3.96 -11.73 -13.85
C ARG A 196 2.88 -10.74 -13.43
N VAL A 197 3.29 -9.70 -12.70
CA VAL A 197 2.39 -8.66 -12.19
C VAL A 197 2.91 -7.29 -12.62
N LEU A 198 2.06 -6.51 -13.24
CA LEU A 198 2.35 -5.13 -13.63
C LEU A 198 1.93 -4.16 -12.52
N ASN A 199 2.86 -3.33 -12.10
CA ASN A 199 2.60 -2.26 -11.15
C ASN A 199 2.96 -0.88 -11.72
N PRO A 200 2.07 -0.28 -12.52
CA PRO A 200 2.27 1.08 -13.01
C PRO A 200 2.09 2.09 -11.89
N ILE A 201 2.72 3.24 -12.04
CA ILE A 201 2.58 4.36 -11.12
C ILE A 201 1.12 4.76 -11.01
N GLY A 202 0.67 4.95 -9.77
CA GLY A 202 -0.64 5.44 -9.44
C GLY A 202 -0.62 6.89 -8.91
N ILE A 203 -1.54 7.18 -8.03
CA ILE A 203 -1.57 8.45 -7.28
C ILE A 203 -0.36 8.51 -6.34
N LEU A 204 -0.11 7.41 -5.64
CA LEU A 204 1.13 7.24 -4.90
C LEU A 204 2.29 7.10 -5.88
N LYS A 205 3.25 7.96 -5.72
CA LYS A 205 4.51 7.86 -6.41
C LYS A 205 5.45 6.97 -5.60
N GLY A 206 5.16 5.71 -5.52
CA GLY A 206 5.96 4.76 -4.77
C GLY A 206 5.42 3.34 -4.92
N LEU A 207 6.01 2.43 -4.17
CA LEU A 207 5.53 1.06 -4.11
C LEU A 207 4.27 0.99 -3.26
N ASN A 208 3.22 0.48 -3.86
CA ASN A 208 1.99 0.13 -3.14
C ASN A 208 2.04 -1.33 -2.67
N THR A 209 1.00 -1.77 -1.97
CA THR A 209 0.88 -3.15 -1.45
C THR A 209 1.10 -4.21 -2.53
N ARG A 210 0.59 -4.00 -3.75
CA ARG A 210 0.75 -4.97 -4.87
C ARG A 210 2.21 -5.29 -5.18
N ALA A 211 3.12 -4.32 -5.04
CA ALA A 211 4.54 -4.57 -5.24
C ALA A 211 5.06 -5.59 -4.23
N TYR A 212 4.72 -5.42 -2.96
CA TYR A 212 5.14 -6.34 -1.90
C TYR A 212 4.44 -7.69 -2.00
N GLU A 213 3.17 -7.72 -2.38
CA GLU A 213 2.40 -8.94 -2.63
C GLU A 213 3.05 -9.80 -3.73
N SER A 214 3.51 -9.16 -4.81
CA SER A 214 4.23 -9.84 -5.88
C SER A 214 5.56 -10.43 -5.42
N ILE A 215 6.34 -9.64 -4.66
CA ILE A 215 7.63 -10.07 -4.12
C ILE A 215 7.45 -11.23 -3.13
N TYR A 216 6.47 -11.15 -2.24
CA TYR A 216 6.18 -12.19 -1.26
C TYR A 216 5.84 -13.52 -1.91
N SER A 217 5.08 -13.46 -2.98
CA SER A 217 4.65 -14.64 -3.72
C SER A 217 5.66 -15.12 -4.77
N GLY A 218 6.82 -14.45 -4.91
CA GLY A 218 7.85 -14.79 -5.89
C GLY A 218 7.44 -14.54 -7.34
N ARG A 219 6.36 -13.76 -7.58
CA ARG A 219 5.91 -13.37 -8.92
C ARG A 219 6.82 -12.26 -9.45
N LEU A 220 7.07 -12.29 -10.76
CA LEU A 220 7.84 -11.22 -11.38
C LEU A 220 7.06 -9.91 -11.32
N LEU A 221 7.58 -8.96 -10.56
CA LEU A 221 7.08 -7.61 -10.48
C LEU A 221 7.67 -6.77 -11.61
N LEU A 222 6.82 -6.29 -12.51
CA LEU A 222 7.15 -5.28 -13.50
C LEU A 222 6.73 -3.92 -12.93
N GLN A 223 7.70 -3.21 -12.34
CA GLN A 223 7.48 -1.97 -11.60
C GLN A 223 7.82 -0.76 -12.46
N GLN A 224 6.82 0.09 -12.71
CA GLN A 224 7.12 1.38 -13.34
C GLN A 224 7.83 2.31 -12.35
N THR A 225 8.90 2.96 -12.81
CA THR A 225 9.64 3.98 -12.06
C THR A 225 9.68 5.30 -12.83
N VAL A 226 9.80 6.40 -12.13
CA VAL A 226 10.01 7.74 -12.72
C VAL A 226 11.37 8.31 -12.32
N GLY A 227 12.30 7.46 -11.92
CA GLY A 227 13.67 7.86 -11.60
C GLY A 227 13.82 8.69 -10.31
N ARG A 228 12.76 8.76 -9.49
CA ARG A 228 12.75 9.57 -8.25
C ARG A 228 12.73 8.77 -6.96
N TYR A 229 12.39 7.48 -7.02
CA TYR A 229 12.10 6.66 -5.82
C TYR A 229 13.30 5.87 -5.37
N LYS A 230 14.35 6.59 -4.99
CA LYS A 230 15.64 5.99 -4.59
C LYS A 230 15.52 5.06 -3.37
N ARG A 231 14.64 5.38 -2.41
CA ARG A 231 14.47 4.57 -1.19
C ARG A 231 13.79 3.25 -1.52
N HIS A 232 12.74 3.29 -2.34
CA HIS A 232 12.01 2.10 -2.78
C HIS A 232 12.86 1.21 -3.69
N GLU A 233 13.57 1.80 -4.65
CA GLU A 233 14.46 1.07 -5.54
C GLU A 233 15.57 0.40 -4.74
N LYS A 234 16.18 1.11 -3.80
CA LYS A 234 17.21 0.55 -2.90
C LYS A 234 16.64 -0.57 -2.00
N LEU A 235 15.40 -0.44 -1.52
CA LEU A 235 14.74 -1.48 -0.72
C LEU A 235 14.58 -2.78 -1.50
N LEU A 236 14.36 -2.70 -2.83
CA LEU A 236 14.16 -3.84 -3.72
C LEU A 236 15.43 -4.25 -4.46
N GLU A 237 16.54 -3.57 -4.23
CA GLU A 237 17.83 -3.93 -4.80
C GLU A 237 18.21 -5.35 -4.39
N GLY A 238 18.55 -6.19 -5.38
CA GLY A 238 18.86 -7.60 -5.15
C GLY A 238 17.64 -8.55 -5.08
N CYS A 239 16.42 -8.05 -5.28
CA CYS A 239 15.25 -8.91 -5.45
C CYS A 239 15.18 -9.41 -6.91
N ASP A 240 15.54 -10.66 -7.18
CA ASP A 240 15.54 -11.25 -8.53
C ASP A 240 14.17 -11.26 -9.22
N CYS A 241 13.10 -11.08 -8.45
CA CYS A 241 11.74 -11.02 -8.96
C CYS A 241 11.24 -9.60 -9.26
N VAL A 242 12.11 -8.59 -9.29
CA VAL A 242 11.75 -7.20 -9.58
C VAL A 242 12.45 -6.69 -10.82
N VAL A 243 11.67 -6.16 -11.75
CA VAL A 243 12.17 -5.51 -12.96
C VAL A 243 11.59 -4.11 -13.06
N PHE A 244 12.45 -3.12 -13.07
CA PHE A 244 12.05 -1.72 -13.24
C PHE A 244 11.98 -1.33 -14.71
N PHE A 245 11.01 -0.46 -15.05
CA PHE A 245 10.87 0.15 -16.36
C PHE A 245 10.32 1.58 -16.22
N GLU A 246 10.64 2.45 -17.16
CA GLU A 246 10.18 3.85 -17.17
C GLU A 246 9.00 4.08 -18.11
N ASN A 247 9.01 3.43 -19.27
CA ASN A 247 8.06 3.66 -20.34
C ASN A 247 7.65 2.36 -21.04
N PHE A 248 6.70 2.47 -21.97
CA PHE A 248 6.16 1.31 -22.68
C PHE A 248 7.22 0.53 -23.48
N SER A 249 8.16 1.19 -24.14
CA SER A 249 9.21 0.51 -24.91
C SER A 249 10.08 -0.37 -24.00
N GLN A 250 10.53 0.16 -22.88
CA GLN A 250 11.29 -0.61 -21.91
C GLN A 250 10.46 -1.77 -21.31
N LEU A 251 9.18 -1.52 -21.01
CA LEU A 251 8.29 -2.57 -20.53
C LEU A 251 8.19 -3.71 -21.55
N LYS A 252 7.99 -3.38 -22.84
CA LYS A 252 7.88 -4.37 -23.90
C LYS A 252 9.12 -5.25 -23.97
N ASP A 253 10.31 -4.67 -23.98
CA ASP A 253 11.57 -5.42 -24.00
C ASP A 253 11.68 -6.35 -22.76
N LYS A 254 11.31 -5.86 -21.56
CA LYS A 254 11.35 -6.63 -20.33
C LYS A 254 10.35 -7.79 -20.33
N VAL A 255 9.14 -7.57 -20.83
CA VAL A 255 8.12 -8.62 -20.97
C VAL A 255 8.59 -9.72 -21.93
N LEU A 256 9.14 -9.34 -23.08
CA LEU A 256 9.63 -10.31 -24.08
C LEU A 256 10.81 -11.13 -23.55
N THR A 257 11.75 -10.49 -22.85
CA THR A 257 12.92 -11.18 -22.26
C THR A 257 12.56 -12.05 -21.05
N SER A 258 11.47 -11.75 -20.35
CA SER A 258 11.00 -12.49 -19.17
C SER A 258 9.90 -13.52 -19.46
N ARG A 259 9.67 -13.89 -20.73
CA ARG A 259 8.61 -14.85 -21.08
C ARG A 259 8.73 -16.21 -20.38
N ASN A 260 9.95 -16.63 -20.09
CA ASN A 260 10.27 -17.89 -19.44
C ASN A 260 10.55 -17.72 -17.93
N TYR A 261 10.06 -16.64 -17.32
CA TYR A 261 10.27 -16.44 -15.90
C TYR A 261 9.66 -17.58 -15.09
N VAL A 262 10.47 -18.16 -14.23
CA VAL A 262 10.05 -19.17 -13.27
C VAL A 262 9.79 -18.46 -11.93
N VAL A 263 8.63 -18.71 -11.36
CA VAL A 263 8.26 -18.12 -10.05
C VAL A 263 9.32 -18.48 -9.00
N GLY A 264 9.85 -17.47 -8.37
CA GLY A 264 10.87 -17.61 -7.35
C GLY A 264 10.33 -18.05 -5.98
N PRO A 265 11.20 -18.21 -5.00
CA PRO A 265 10.82 -18.66 -3.65
C PRO A 265 10.00 -17.62 -2.86
N GLY A 266 9.89 -16.38 -3.38
CA GLY A 266 9.34 -15.25 -2.64
C GLY A 266 10.33 -14.70 -1.60
N VAL A 267 10.11 -13.46 -1.19
CA VAL A 267 10.93 -12.77 -0.18
C VAL A 267 10.02 -12.26 0.93
N PHE A 268 10.18 -12.80 2.12
CA PHE A 268 9.39 -12.38 3.29
C PHE A 268 10.20 -11.54 4.27
N THR A 269 11.45 -11.92 4.49
CA THR A 269 12.34 -11.26 5.47
C THR A 269 12.62 -9.81 5.09
N GLY A 270 12.47 -8.92 6.03
CA GLY A 270 12.69 -7.49 5.86
C GLY A 270 11.50 -6.72 5.26
N HIS A 271 10.43 -7.41 4.84
CA HIS A 271 9.28 -6.77 4.20
C HIS A 271 7.94 -7.04 4.90
N SER A 272 7.91 -7.85 5.95
CA SER A 272 6.71 -8.16 6.71
C SER A 272 6.24 -6.97 7.55
N LEU A 273 4.96 -6.99 7.96
CA LEU A 273 4.45 -6.01 8.93
C LEU A 273 5.25 -6.04 10.24
N HIS A 274 5.66 -7.22 10.70
CA HIS A 274 6.50 -7.35 11.88
C HIS A 274 7.86 -6.65 11.71
N ASP A 275 8.49 -6.80 10.53
CA ASP A 275 9.76 -6.10 10.26
C ASP A 275 9.57 -4.59 10.24
N ARG A 276 8.46 -4.10 9.68
CA ARG A 276 8.12 -2.67 9.71
C ARG A 276 7.95 -2.16 11.14
N MET A 277 7.21 -2.91 11.97
CA MET A 277 6.97 -2.52 13.36
C MET A 277 8.26 -2.53 14.20
N LYS A 278 9.13 -3.52 14.02
CA LYS A 278 10.47 -3.56 14.65
C LYS A 278 11.36 -2.42 14.16
N PHE A 279 11.36 -2.15 12.86
CA PHE A 279 12.18 -1.08 12.27
C PHE A 279 11.89 0.29 12.89
N ILE A 280 10.63 0.60 13.18
CA ILE A 280 10.24 1.85 13.82
C ILE A 280 10.27 1.80 15.35
N GLY A 281 10.56 0.66 15.94
CA GLY A 281 10.59 0.47 17.41
C GLY A 281 9.21 0.38 18.06
N ALA A 282 8.15 0.15 17.28
CA ALA A 282 6.79 -0.02 17.80
C ALA A 282 6.63 -1.36 18.55
N TRP A 283 7.38 -2.36 18.15
CA TRP A 283 7.44 -3.68 18.79
C TRP A 283 8.89 -4.05 19.12
N LYS A 284 9.04 -4.76 20.23
CA LYS A 284 10.33 -5.28 20.70
C LYS A 284 10.67 -6.62 20.07
#